data_b6af82b09cc0632f4409ba565535d73e
#
_entry.id   b6af82b09cc0632f4409ba565535d73e
#
_cell.length_a   1.000
_cell.length_b   1.000
_cell.length_c   1.000
_cell.angle_alpha   90.00
_cell.angle_beta   90.00
_cell.angle_gamma   90.00
#
_symmetry.space_group_name_H-M   'P 1'
#
loop_
_entity.id
_entity.type
_entity.pdbx_description
1 polymer ?
#
loop_
_entity_poly.entity_id
_entity_poly.type
_entity_poly.pdbx_seq_one_letter_code
_entity_poly.pdbx_strand_id
1 'polypeptide(L)'
;MNYSLALLRNPQNRNEAPKYYAKAQATGTVDINEIAEAVSYATSLTDGDVLNVIRALIRQLKVNLTAGRIVKLETLGTFQLQLRSTGAAKKEEFTRSNIIGASVQFRPGTLMKDVVSVPSLPLTRVVTRAVAASQGGEDTPDMPDNPGGNTGGDDVDDPNG
;
A
#
# COMPACT_ATOMS: atom_id res chain seq x y z
N MET A 1 7.97 7.79 2.49
CA MET A 1 6.85 7.13 1.77
C MET A 1 6.81 7.61 0.34
N ASN A 2 6.76 6.68 -0.64
CA ASN A 2 6.75 7.05 -2.05
C ASN A 2 5.34 7.34 -2.55
N TYR A 3 5.21 8.30 -3.47
CA TYR A 3 3.96 8.56 -4.17
C TYR A 3 4.18 8.85 -5.65
N SER A 4 3.21 8.53 -6.48
CA SER A 4 3.16 8.92 -7.90
C SER A 4 1.96 9.81 -8.17
N LEU A 5 1.97 10.49 -9.31
CA LEU A 5 0.82 11.25 -9.77
C LEU A 5 -0.02 10.40 -10.73
N ALA A 6 -1.32 10.37 -10.52
CA ALA A 6 -2.29 9.75 -11.41
C ALA A 6 -3.26 10.81 -11.94
N LEU A 7 -3.43 10.85 -13.27
CA LEU A 7 -4.39 11.72 -13.92
C LEU A 7 -5.77 11.06 -13.85
N LEU A 8 -6.70 11.66 -13.10
CA LEU A 8 -8.03 11.12 -12.90
C LEU A 8 -9.10 12.12 -13.37
N ARG A 9 -10.14 11.61 -14.02
CA ARG A 9 -11.34 12.36 -14.36
C ARG A 9 -12.35 12.27 -13.21
N ASN A 10 -13.05 13.36 -12.95
CA ASN A 10 -14.15 13.38 -12.01
C ASN A 10 -15.32 12.53 -12.57
N PRO A 11 -15.72 11.42 -11.92
CA PRO A 11 -16.82 10.60 -12.41
C PRO A 11 -18.18 11.30 -12.38
N GLN A 12 -18.36 12.30 -11.51
CA GLN A 12 -19.59 13.08 -11.38
C GLN A 12 -19.68 14.22 -12.39
N ASN A 13 -18.53 14.74 -12.85
CA ASN A 13 -18.49 15.81 -13.86
C ASN A 13 -17.49 15.46 -14.96
N ARG A 14 -17.96 14.74 -15.97
CA ARG A 14 -17.13 14.28 -17.10
C ARG A 14 -16.63 15.39 -18.01
N ASN A 15 -17.21 16.59 -17.95
CA ASN A 15 -16.82 17.74 -18.74
C ASN A 15 -15.70 18.56 -18.10
N GLU A 16 -15.37 18.27 -16.83
CA GLU A 16 -14.24 18.90 -16.15
C GLU A 16 -12.92 18.32 -16.65
N ALA A 17 -11.90 19.16 -16.81
CA ALA A 17 -10.56 18.73 -17.17
C ALA A 17 -10.01 17.74 -16.15
N PRO A 18 -9.28 16.68 -16.56
CA PRO A 18 -8.67 15.74 -15.64
C PRO A 18 -7.69 16.45 -14.70
N LYS A 19 -7.62 15.99 -13.45
CA LYS A 19 -6.71 16.53 -12.43
C LYS A 19 -5.72 15.47 -11.96
N TYR A 20 -4.52 15.91 -11.56
CA TYR A 20 -3.51 15.02 -10.98
C TYR A 20 -3.76 14.82 -9.49
N TYR A 21 -3.75 13.57 -9.08
CA TYR A 21 -3.91 13.15 -7.69
C TYR A 21 -2.69 12.33 -7.25
N ALA A 22 -2.24 12.53 -6.01
CA ALA A 22 -1.21 11.72 -5.43
C ALA A 22 -1.74 10.32 -5.12
N LYS A 23 -0.99 9.28 -5.55
CA LYS A 23 -1.26 7.88 -5.26
C LYS A 23 -0.08 7.29 -4.51
N ALA A 24 -0.33 6.75 -3.32
CA ALA A 24 0.68 6.09 -2.51
C ALA A 24 1.32 4.91 -3.28
N GLN A 25 2.64 4.78 -3.16
CA GLN A 25 3.41 3.68 -3.75
C GLN A 25 4.07 2.89 -2.64
N ALA A 26 3.71 1.62 -2.51
CA ALA A 26 4.34 0.70 -1.57
C ALA A 26 5.78 0.41 -2.02
N THR A 27 6.70 0.34 -1.06
CA THR A 27 8.12 0.00 -1.28
C THR A 27 8.42 -1.47 -0.99
N GLY A 28 7.49 -2.17 -0.35
CA GLY A 28 7.62 -3.57 0.02
C GLY A 28 6.48 -4.01 0.92
N THR A 29 6.53 -5.27 1.33
CA THR A 29 5.62 -5.89 2.29
C THR A 29 6.45 -6.46 3.42
N VAL A 30 6.08 -6.17 4.64
CA VAL A 30 6.65 -6.76 5.87
C VAL A 30 5.67 -7.80 6.38
N ASP A 31 6.13 -9.02 6.64
CA ASP A 31 5.28 -10.08 7.14
C ASP A 31 5.30 -10.17 8.68
N ILE A 32 4.48 -11.07 9.22
CA ILE A 32 4.37 -11.25 10.67
C ILE A 32 5.65 -11.81 11.29
N ASN A 33 6.45 -12.57 10.53
CA ASN A 33 7.68 -13.17 11.04
C ASN A 33 8.77 -12.11 11.17
N GLU A 34 8.92 -11.23 10.16
CA GLU A 34 9.82 -10.07 10.23
C GLU A 34 9.47 -9.16 11.43
N ILE A 35 8.17 -8.93 11.67
CA ILE A 35 7.72 -8.14 12.83
C ILE A 35 8.09 -8.87 14.14
N ALA A 36 7.87 -10.19 14.22
CA ALA A 36 8.16 -10.95 15.41
C ALA A 36 9.67 -10.98 15.71
N GLU A 37 10.49 -11.13 14.69
CA GLU A 37 11.94 -11.06 14.81
C GLU A 37 12.39 -9.68 15.31
N ALA A 38 11.90 -8.59 14.69
CA ALA A 38 12.23 -7.23 15.12
C ALA A 38 11.82 -6.94 16.56
N VAL A 39 10.66 -7.46 17.01
CA VAL A 39 10.19 -7.30 18.39
C VAL A 39 11.04 -8.16 19.35
N SER A 40 11.47 -9.35 18.96
CA SER A 40 12.33 -10.21 19.80
C SER A 40 13.67 -9.54 20.11
N TYR A 41 14.27 -8.85 19.14
CA TYR A 41 15.49 -8.07 19.39
C TYR A 41 15.30 -6.89 20.37
N ALA A 42 14.10 -6.36 20.47
CA ALA A 42 13.78 -5.24 21.36
C ALA A 42 13.25 -5.68 22.73
N THR A 43 13.05 -6.99 22.94
CA THR A 43 12.48 -7.55 24.18
C THR A 43 13.26 -8.78 24.63
N SER A 44 12.92 -9.35 25.78
CA SER A 44 13.46 -10.63 26.27
C SER A 44 12.70 -11.85 25.75
N LEU A 45 11.72 -11.65 24.85
CA LEU A 45 10.92 -12.73 24.27
C LEU A 45 11.62 -13.32 23.06
N THR A 46 11.38 -14.61 22.81
CA THR A 46 11.78 -15.23 21.54
C THR A 46 10.80 -14.82 20.42
N ASP A 47 11.22 -14.91 19.17
CA ASP A 47 10.36 -14.69 17.99
C ASP A 47 9.11 -15.57 18.01
N GLY A 48 9.27 -16.85 18.43
CA GLY A 48 8.15 -17.77 18.61
C GLY A 48 7.14 -17.33 19.68
N ASP A 49 7.61 -16.77 20.80
CA ASP A 49 6.73 -16.24 21.84
C ASP A 49 5.95 -15.04 21.31
N VAL A 50 6.62 -14.13 20.60
CA VAL A 50 5.98 -12.95 19.97
C VAL A 50 4.92 -13.39 18.97
N LEU A 51 5.21 -14.35 18.10
CA LEU A 51 4.24 -14.90 17.15
C LEU A 51 3.02 -15.48 17.85
N ASN A 52 3.21 -16.22 18.96
CA ASN A 52 2.12 -16.79 19.72
C ASN A 52 1.24 -15.71 20.35
N VAL A 53 1.83 -14.65 20.89
CA VAL A 53 1.10 -13.49 21.45
C VAL A 53 0.28 -12.80 20.36
N ILE A 54 0.88 -12.51 19.19
CA ILE A 54 0.16 -11.85 18.06
C ILE A 54 -0.99 -12.74 17.58
N ARG A 55 -0.78 -14.06 17.43
CA ARG A 55 -1.84 -14.99 17.03
C ARG A 55 -2.97 -15.07 18.05
N ALA A 56 -2.64 -15.02 19.35
CA ALA A 56 -3.62 -14.98 20.41
C ALA A 56 -4.45 -13.68 20.36
N LEU A 57 -3.80 -12.54 20.16
CA LEU A 57 -4.47 -11.25 19.99
C LEU A 57 -5.44 -11.27 18.80
N ILE A 58 -5.01 -11.76 17.64
CA ILE A 58 -5.87 -11.89 16.46
C ILE A 58 -7.11 -12.76 16.74
N ARG A 59 -6.94 -13.88 17.46
CA ARG A 59 -8.07 -14.73 17.88
C ARG A 59 -9.04 -13.98 18.77
N GLN A 60 -8.55 -13.21 19.74
CA GLN A 60 -9.40 -12.43 20.64
C GLN A 60 -10.12 -11.28 19.89
N LEU A 61 -9.45 -10.62 18.95
CA LEU A 61 -10.09 -9.66 18.05
C LEU A 61 -11.24 -10.29 17.29
N LYS A 62 -11.01 -11.45 16.65
CA LYS A 62 -12.03 -12.17 15.90
C LYS A 62 -13.24 -12.50 16.77
N VAL A 63 -13.05 -13.09 17.95
CA VAL A 63 -14.13 -13.47 18.86
C VAL A 63 -14.96 -12.25 19.29
N ASN A 64 -14.30 -11.18 19.71
CA ASN A 64 -15.01 -9.99 20.18
C ASN A 64 -15.74 -9.24 19.07
N LEU A 65 -15.12 -9.08 17.90
CA LEU A 65 -15.75 -8.43 16.76
C LEU A 65 -16.95 -9.22 16.22
N THR A 66 -16.84 -10.56 16.18
CA THR A 66 -17.96 -11.41 15.78
C THR A 66 -19.13 -11.32 16.78
N ALA A 67 -18.85 -11.11 18.06
CA ALA A 67 -19.85 -10.86 19.08
C ALA A 67 -20.46 -9.42 19.03
N GLY A 68 -20.07 -8.61 18.02
CA GLY A 68 -20.56 -7.24 17.85
C GLY A 68 -19.90 -6.22 18.80
N ARG A 69 -18.82 -6.60 19.47
CA ARG A 69 -18.12 -5.69 20.41
C ARG A 69 -17.15 -4.79 19.67
N ILE A 70 -16.96 -3.59 20.18
CA ILE A 70 -15.88 -2.68 19.77
C ILE A 70 -14.65 -3.05 20.59
N VAL A 71 -13.52 -3.31 19.92
CA VAL A 71 -12.25 -3.61 20.58
C VAL A 71 -11.36 -2.38 20.55
N LYS A 72 -11.04 -1.86 21.74
CA LYS A 72 -10.13 -0.74 21.92
C LYS A 72 -8.79 -1.26 22.39
N LEU A 73 -7.73 -1.03 21.62
CA LEU A 73 -6.34 -1.30 21.97
C LEU A 73 -5.63 0.04 22.27
N GLU A 74 -6.21 0.79 23.20
CA GLU A 74 -5.69 2.07 23.70
C GLU A 74 -5.00 2.93 22.63
N THR A 75 -3.66 2.99 22.72
CA THR A 75 -2.82 3.84 21.88
C THR A 75 -2.69 3.34 20.43
N LEU A 76 -2.88 2.03 20.18
CA LEU A 76 -2.87 1.48 18.83
C LEU A 76 -4.10 1.92 18.04
N GLY A 77 -5.28 1.73 18.62
CA GLY A 77 -6.52 2.13 17.95
C GLY A 77 -7.73 1.29 18.32
N THR A 78 -8.79 1.50 17.57
CA THR A 78 -10.09 0.87 17.79
C THR A 78 -10.52 0.10 16.55
N PHE A 79 -10.97 -1.14 16.78
CA PHE A 79 -11.52 -2.02 15.76
C PHE A 79 -13.03 -2.16 15.97
N GLN A 80 -13.79 -2.04 14.91
CA GLN A 80 -15.25 -2.17 14.91
C GLN A 80 -15.72 -2.89 13.64
N LEU A 81 -16.71 -3.77 13.78
CA LEU A 81 -17.39 -4.36 12.64
C LEU A 81 -18.46 -3.41 12.13
N GLN A 82 -18.48 -3.19 10.81
CA GLN A 82 -19.54 -2.44 10.12
C GLN A 82 -20.25 -3.37 9.15
N LEU A 83 -21.59 -3.23 9.10
CA LEU A 83 -22.43 -3.95 8.14
C LEU A 83 -22.66 -3.08 6.90
N ARG A 84 -22.71 -3.73 5.75
CA ARG A 84 -23.13 -3.15 4.49
C ARG A 84 -24.42 -3.82 4.03
N SER A 85 -25.43 -3.01 3.71
CA SER A 85 -26.73 -3.51 3.31
C SER A 85 -27.29 -2.77 2.10
N THR A 86 -28.19 -3.40 1.37
CA THR A 86 -29.11 -2.74 0.45
C THR A 86 -30.30 -2.19 1.25
N GLY A 87 -30.82 -1.01 0.84
CA GLY A 87 -32.02 -0.44 1.43
C GLY A 87 -33.29 -1.23 1.07
N ALA A 88 -34.30 -1.16 1.91
CA ALA A 88 -35.65 -1.56 1.61
C ALA A 88 -36.59 -0.34 1.67
N ALA A 89 -37.69 -0.33 0.91
CA ALA A 89 -38.62 0.81 0.87
C ALA A 89 -39.38 0.96 2.19
N LYS A 90 -39.66 -0.14 2.86
CA LYS A 90 -40.35 -0.18 4.16
C LYS A 90 -39.55 -0.98 5.15
N LYS A 91 -39.68 -0.64 6.43
CA LYS A 91 -39.01 -1.33 7.54
C LYS A 91 -39.32 -2.81 7.62
N GLU A 92 -40.60 -3.16 7.35
CA GLU A 92 -41.15 -4.52 7.39
C GLU A 92 -40.60 -5.42 6.25
N GLU A 93 -40.16 -4.79 5.16
CA GLU A 93 -39.54 -5.48 4.01
C GLU A 93 -38.06 -5.75 4.20
N PHE A 94 -37.43 -5.13 5.21
CA PHE A 94 -36.01 -5.34 5.50
C PHE A 94 -35.80 -6.70 6.15
N THR A 95 -35.07 -7.56 5.48
CA THR A 95 -34.72 -8.91 5.95
C THR A 95 -33.22 -9.09 6.04
N ARG A 96 -32.78 -10.20 6.62
CA ARG A 96 -31.34 -10.53 6.70
C ARG A 96 -30.67 -10.60 5.33
N SER A 97 -31.39 -10.94 4.27
CA SER A 97 -30.87 -11.00 2.90
C SER A 97 -30.47 -9.62 2.36
N ASN A 98 -30.96 -8.54 2.95
CA ASN A 98 -30.54 -7.19 2.62
C ASN A 98 -29.13 -6.87 3.13
N ILE A 99 -28.60 -7.65 4.09
CA ILE A 99 -27.22 -7.49 4.58
C ILE A 99 -26.28 -8.22 3.62
N ILE A 100 -25.56 -7.45 2.79
CA ILE A 100 -24.72 -7.95 1.71
C ILE A 100 -23.27 -8.19 2.12
N GLY A 101 -22.85 -7.71 3.30
CA GLY A 101 -21.49 -7.93 3.77
C GLY A 101 -21.16 -7.22 5.08
N ALA A 102 -19.98 -7.50 5.57
CA ALA A 102 -19.39 -6.83 6.72
C ALA A 102 -17.94 -6.45 6.44
N SER A 103 -17.46 -5.40 7.07
CA SER A 103 -16.08 -4.95 7.00
C SER A 103 -15.57 -4.56 8.38
N VAL A 104 -14.29 -4.76 8.63
CA VAL A 104 -13.64 -4.29 9.85
C VAL A 104 -13.15 -2.88 9.60
N GLN A 105 -13.65 -1.93 10.37
CA GLN A 105 -13.15 -0.56 10.41
C GLN A 105 -12.11 -0.44 11.51
N PHE A 106 -10.94 0.07 11.14
CA PHE A 106 -9.88 0.47 12.05
C PHE A 106 -9.84 2.00 12.17
N ARG A 107 -9.76 2.50 13.40
CA ARG A 107 -9.52 3.92 13.70
C ARG A 107 -8.23 4.04 14.49
N PRO A 108 -7.21 4.74 13.97
CA PRO A 108 -5.92 4.84 14.63
C PRO A 108 -6.03 5.54 15.99
N GLY A 109 -5.30 5.00 16.94
CA GLY A 109 -5.13 5.58 18.27
C GLY A 109 -4.02 6.64 18.30
N THR A 110 -3.66 7.10 19.50
CA THR A 110 -2.73 8.22 19.68
C THR A 110 -1.34 7.96 19.10
N LEU A 111 -0.78 6.76 19.28
CA LEU A 111 0.54 6.39 18.71
C LEU A 111 0.52 6.22 17.19
N MET A 112 -0.65 5.98 16.60
CA MET A 112 -0.78 5.82 15.15
C MET A 112 -1.20 7.10 14.44
N LYS A 113 -1.51 8.16 15.16
CA LYS A 113 -1.94 9.45 14.56
C LYS A 113 -0.83 10.12 13.76
N ASP A 114 0.40 9.98 14.19
CA ASP A 114 1.55 10.57 13.48
C ASP A 114 1.75 9.95 12.09
N VAL A 115 1.41 8.66 11.94
CA VAL A 115 1.47 7.95 10.64
C VAL A 115 0.50 8.53 9.61
N VAL A 116 -0.63 9.11 10.05
CA VAL A 116 -1.63 9.73 9.16
C VAL A 116 -1.46 11.24 9.04
N SER A 117 -0.48 11.82 9.73
CA SER A 117 -0.17 13.25 9.65
C SER A 117 0.77 13.54 8.49
N VAL A 118 0.30 14.23 7.46
CA VAL A 118 1.09 14.54 6.25
C VAL A 118 2.42 15.26 6.58
N PRO A 119 2.50 16.24 7.51
CA PRO A 119 3.76 16.88 7.86
C PRO A 119 4.82 15.92 8.43
N SER A 120 4.41 14.81 9.04
CA SER A 120 5.31 13.81 9.64
C SER A 120 5.80 12.77 8.63
N LEU A 121 5.25 12.73 7.40
CA LEU A 121 5.60 11.74 6.39
C LEU A 121 6.75 12.23 5.49
N PRO A 122 7.86 11.49 5.38
CA PRO A 122 8.90 11.76 4.40
C PRO A 122 8.40 11.38 2.99
N LEU A 123 7.75 12.32 2.29
CA LEU A 123 7.14 12.08 0.99
C LEU A 123 8.13 12.27 -0.14
N THR A 124 8.34 11.23 -0.96
CA THR A 124 9.19 11.25 -2.15
C THR A 124 8.36 10.92 -3.39
N ARG A 125 8.38 11.82 -4.38
CA ARG A 125 7.72 11.56 -5.67
C ARG A 125 8.54 10.56 -6.48
N VAL A 126 7.87 9.54 -7.00
CA VAL A 126 8.45 8.55 -7.91
C VAL A 126 7.67 8.53 -9.22
N VAL A 127 8.39 8.27 -10.32
CA VAL A 127 7.78 8.10 -11.64
C VAL A 127 7.45 6.61 -11.81
N THR A 128 6.18 6.31 -12.05
CA THR A 128 5.76 4.93 -12.37
C THR A 128 5.76 4.72 -13.87
N ARG A 129 6.01 3.50 -14.33
CA ARG A 129 6.04 3.11 -15.75
C ARG A 129 4.76 3.52 -16.51
N ALA A 130 3.61 3.55 -15.85
CA ALA A 130 2.34 3.98 -16.44
C ALA A 130 2.28 5.50 -16.70
N VAL A 131 2.98 6.31 -15.90
CA VAL A 131 3.06 7.77 -16.10
C VAL A 131 4.10 8.12 -17.16
N ALA A 132 5.18 7.34 -17.27
CA ALA A 132 6.19 7.52 -18.33
C ALA A 132 5.60 7.25 -19.72
N ALA A 133 4.65 6.33 -19.85
CA ALA A 133 3.97 6.04 -21.13
C ALA A 133 2.95 7.13 -21.56
N SER A 134 2.46 7.95 -20.62
CA SER A 134 1.53 9.05 -20.91
C SER A 134 2.23 10.39 -21.09
N GLN A 135 3.54 10.48 -20.83
CA GLN A 135 4.40 11.64 -21.08
C GLN A 135 5.33 11.42 -22.27
N GLY A 136 4.85 10.73 -23.31
CA GLY A 136 5.55 10.65 -24.59
C GLY A 136 5.53 12.00 -25.31
N GLY A 137 6.44 12.90 -24.94
CA GLY A 137 6.66 14.20 -25.53
C GLY A 137 7.62 15.00 -24.66
N GLU A 138 8.89 15.10 -25.11
CA GLU A 138 9.92 16.03 -24.66
C GLU A 138 10.44 15.86 -23.21
N ASP A 139 11.51 15.07 -23.07
CA ASP A 139 12.78 15.41 -22.46
C ASP A 139 13.67 14.16 -22.52
N THR A 140 14.46 14.05 -23.58
CA THR A 140 15.66 13.22 -23.60
C THR A 140 16.75 14.00 -22.85
N PRO A 141 17.30 13.48 -21.75
CA PRO A 141 18.57 14.04 -21.28
C PRO A 141 19.63 13.66 -22.30
N ASP A 142 20.26 14.70 -22.81
CA ASP A 142 21.47 14.69 -23.61
C ASP A 142 22.48 13.70 -22.99
N MET A 143 22.76 12.59 -23.69
CA MET A 143 23.93 11.78 -23.39
C MET A 143 25.12 12.45 -24.05
N PRO A 144 26.21 12.67 -23.34
CA PRO A 144 27.42 13.21 -23.95
C PRO A 144 27.96 12.22 -24.99
N ASP A 145 28.12 12.72 -26.20
CA ASP A 145 28.86 12.12 -27.31
C ASP A 145 30.19 11.57 -26.81
N ASN A 146 30.45 10.32 -27.05
CA ASN A 146 31.76 9.73 -26.93
C ASN A 146 32.38 9.66 -28.35
N PRO A 147 33.28 10.57 -28.72
CA PRO A 147 34.03 10.49 -29.95
C PRO A 147 35.28 9.63 -29.74
N GLY A 148 35.25 8.40 -30.17
CA GLY A 148 36.41 7.54 -30.12
C GLY A 148 36.32 6.44 -31.13
N GLY A 149 36.66 6.82 -32.37
CA GLY A 149 36.93 5.84 -33.42
C GLY A 149 38.20 5.04 -33.09
N ASN A 150 38.29 3.86 -33.61
CA ASN A 150 39.48 3.45 -34.32
C ASN A 150 39.22 2.29 -35.23
N THR A 151 39.54 2.54 -36.48
CA THR A 151 39.91 1.65 -37.55
C THR A 151 41.03 0.69 -37.15
N GLY A 152 41.01 -0.54 -37.68
CA GLY A 152 42.17 -1.40 -37.69
C GLY A 152 41.71 -2.81 -38.01
N GLY A 153 41.73 -3.11 -39.32
CA GLY A 153 41.73 -4.46 -39.80
C GLY A 153 43.01 -5.16 -39.45
N ASP A 154 42.96 -6.47 -39.55
CA ASP A 154 43.96 -7.24 -40.33
C ASP A 154 43.53 -8.69 -40.26
N ASP A 155 43.44 -9.22 -41.48
CA ASP A 155 43.43 -10.63 -41.80
C ASP A 155 44.60 -11.37 -41.15
N VAL A 156 44.37 -12.57 -40.66
CA VAL A 156 45.35 -13.67 -40.83
C VAL A 156 44.63 -15.01 -40.73
N ASP A 157 44.49 -15.64 -41.86
CA ASP A 157 44.73 -17.02 -42.21
C ASP A 157 44.72 -18.09 -41.08
N ASP A 158 43.79 -19.02 -41.26
CA ASP A 158 43.89 -20.42 -40.83
C ASP A 158 44.93 -21.15 -41.71
N PRO A 159 45.78 -22.01 -41.16
CA PRO A 159 45.66 -23.38 -41.53
C PRO A 159 45.93 -24.41 -40.43
N ASN A 160 45.10 -25.43 -40.38
CA ASN A 160 45.48 -26.81 -40.11
C ASN A 160 45.42 -27.32 -38.64
N GLY A 161 44.67 -28.41 -38.53
CA GLY A 161 44.83 -29.44 -37.54
C GLY A 161 43.52 -30.05 -37.10
#